data_05cc17154476973fdd9ebfd9b9c952af
#
_entry.id   05cc17154476973fdd9ebfd9b9c952af
#
_cell.length_a   1.000
_cell.length_b   1.000
_cell.length_c   1.000
_cell.angle_alpha   90.00
_cell.angle_beta   90.00
_cell.angle_gamma   90.00
#
_symmetry.space_group_name_H-M   'P 1'
#
loop_
_entity.id
_entity.type
_entity.pdbx_description
1 polymer ?
#
loop_
_entity_poly.entity_id
_entity_poly.type
_entity_poly.pdbx_seq_one_letter_code
_entity_poly.pdbx_strand_id
1 'polypeptide(L)'
;SPPFIKQIYMKRKEITMEKAFAYVCAAPDAAPRLLKRYCRKIYELGYVPICPKLSDSQYLQMENADEKREFQNISRQKLCRCRMLVVCGNEISNSMSAEIGTAEKRNIICTTLEGLAKIKESDEHDGL
;
A
#
# COMPACT_ATOMS: atom_id res chain seq x y z
N SER A 1 3.98 8.36 37.76
CA SER A 1 4.66 7.47 36.81
C SER A 1 6.09 7.91 36.58
N PRO A 2 7.03 6.97 36.35
CA PRO A 2 8.43 7.31 36.12
C PRO A 2 8.60 8.23 34.90
N PRO A 3 9.55 9.16 34.94
CA PRO A 3 9.81 10.06 33.81
C PRO A 3 10.08 9.34 32.49
N PHE A 4 10.67 8.17 32.59
CA PHE A 4 10.97 7.28 31.48
C PHE A 4 9.71 6.87 30.72
N ILE A 5 8.64 6.49 31.43
CA ILE A 5 7.37 6.09 30.81
C ILE A 5 6.70 7.30 30.15
N LYS A 6 6.80 8.47 30.77
CA LYS A 6 6.29 9.71 30.20
C LYS A 6 6.96 10.04 28.87
N GLN A 7 8.29 9.87 28.80
CA GLN A 7 9.04 10.13 27.57
C GLN A 7 8.63 9.19 26.44
N ILE A 8 8.43 7.91 26.76
CA ILE A 8 7.98 6.93 25.76
C ILE A 8 6.58 7.29 25.25
N TYR A 9 5.69 7.67 26.17
CA TYR A 9 4.33 8.05 25.82
C TYR A 9 4.29 9.30 24.93
N MET A 10 5.09 10.31 25.26
CA MET A 10 5.15 11.54 24.47
C MET A 10 5.77 11.30 23.10
N LYS A 11 6.82 10.50 23.01
CA LYS A 11 7.41 10.12 21.72
C LYS A 11 6.41 9.39 20.84
N ARG A 12 5.60 8.50 21.42
CA ARG A 12 4.53 7.81 20.71
C ARG A 12 3.49 8.80 20.17
N LYS A 13 3.15 9.80 20.95
CA LYS A 13 2.20 10.83 20.55
C LYS A 13 2.73 11.70 19.42
N GLU A 14 4.02 12.01 19.43
CA GLU A 14 4.67 12.78 18.36
C GLU A 14 4.79 11.97 17.08
N ILE A 15 4.97 10.64 17.21
CA ILE A 15 5.08 9.72 16.07
C ILE A 15 3.70 9.36 15.52
N THR A 16 2.61 9.62 16.27
CA THR A 16 1.28 9.11 15.95
C THR A 16 0.49 9.93 14.94
N MET A 17 1.13 10.70 14.13
CA MET A 17 0.55 11.03 12.84
C MET A 17 0.67 9.77 11.99
N GLU A 18 -0.11 8.75 12.36
CA GLU A 18 -0.08 7.47 11.66
C GLU A 18 -0.44 7.67 10.20
N LYS A 19 0.47 7.24 9.34
CA LYS A 19 0.23 7.26 7.91
C LYS A 19 -0.70 6.11 7.56
N ALA A 20 -1.64 6.36 6.68
CA ALA A 20 -2.54 5.33 6.20
C ALA A 20 -1.79 4.36 5.28
N PHE A 21 -2.23 3.11 5.27
CA PHE A 21 -1.69 2.08 4.38
C PHE A 21 -2.35 2.18 3.01
N ALA A 22 -1.54 2.12 1.97
CA ALA A 22 -1.98 2.14 0.58
C ALA A 22 -1.46 0.89 -0.13
N TYR A 23 -2.38 0.09 -0.65
CA TYR A 23 -2.03 -1.15 -1.35
C TYR A 23 -1.57 -0.83 -2.77
N VAL A 24 -0.41 -1.36 -3.14
CA VAL A 24 0.16 -1.17 -4.48
C VAL A 24 -0.44 -2.19 -5.43
N CYS A 25 -1.30 -1.73 -6.32
CA CYS A 25 -1.92 -2.57 -7.35
C CYS A 25 -1.18 -2.34 -8.65
N ALA A 26 -0.40 -3.33 -9.08
CA ALA A 26 0.46 -3.21 -10.26
C ALA A 26 0.44 -4.49 -11.09
N ALA A 27 0.95 -4.41 -12.30
CA ALA A 27 1.01 -5.56 -13.21
C ALA A 27 1.74 -6.74 -12.56
N PRO A 28 1.28 -7.98 -12.80
CA PRO A 28 1.89 -9.16 -12.16
C PRO A 28 3.34 -9.38 -12.59
N ASP A 29 3.73 -8.90 -13.77
CA ASP A 29 5.08 -9.01 -14.31
C ASP A 29 5.92 -7.77 -14.07
N ALA A 30 5.44 -6.81 -13.28
CA ALA A 30 6.19 -5.60 -13.00
C ALA A 30 7.52 -5.94 -12.32
N ALA A 31 8.60 -5.38 -12.84
CA ALA A 31 9.93 -5.62 -12.30
C ALA A 31 10.06 -5.03 -10.89
N PRO A 32 10.85 -5.68 -10.00
CA PRO A 32 11.03 -5.15 -8.64
C PRO A 32 11.48 -3.70 -8.60
N ARG A 33 12.29 -3.28 -9.55
CA ARG A 33 12.75 -1.90 -9.64
C ARG A 33 11.60 -0.93 -9.85
N LEU A 34 10.64 -1.29 -10.70
CA LEU A 34 9.46 -0.48 -10.96
C LEU A 34 8.54 -0.45 -9.74
N LEU A 35 8.35 -1.60 -9.09
CA LEU A 35 7.54 -1.68 -7.87
C LEU A 35 8.13 -0.81 -6.76
N LYS A 36 9.44 -0.79 -6.62
CA LYS A 36 10.12 0.09 -5.65
C LYS A 36 9.87 1.56 -5.94
N ARG A 37 9.84 1.95 -7.21
CA ARG A 37 9.52 3.31 -7.61
C ARG A 37 8.10 3.69 -7.22
N TYR A 38 7.14 2.81 -7.46
CA TYR A 38 5.75 3.04 -7.06
C TYR A 38 5.65 3.21 -5.54
N CYS A 39 6.31 2.35 -4.80
CA CYS A 39 6.33 2.44 -3.34
C CYS A 39 6.95 3.75 -2.87
N ARG A 40 8.07 4.15 -3.47
CA ARG A 40 8.73 5.42 -3.11
C ARG A 40 7.81 6.61 -3.35
N LYS A 41 7.11 6.62 -4.49
CA LYS A 41 6.18 7.69 -4.82
C LYS A 41 5.03 7.76 -3.82
N ILE A 42 4.44 6.62 -3.49
CA ILE A 42 3.36 6.54 -2.51
C ILE A 42 3.82 7.01 -1.14
N TYR A 43 5.02 6.62 -0.74
CA TYR A 43 5.62 7.07 0.51
C TYR A 43 5.80 8.60 0.52
N GLU A 44 6.31 9.16 -0.55
CA GLU A 44 6.48 10.60 -0.67
C GLU A 44 5.16 11.36 -0.63
N LEU A 45 4.08 10.72 -1.04
CA LEU A 45 2.74 11.30 -0.97
C LEU A 45 2.11 11.18 0.43
N GLY A 46 2.81 10.57 1.39
CA GLY A 46 2.38 10.54 2.78
C GLY A 46 1.71 9.26 3.24
N TYR A 47 1.87 8.16 2.50
CA TYR A 47 1.25 6.89 2.82
C TYR A 47 2.30 5.81 3.05
N VAL A 48 1.89 4.71 3.69
CA VAL A 48 2.75 3.53 3.82
C VAL A 48 2.39 2.58 2.68
N PRO A 49 3.29 2.36 1.72
CA PRO A 49 3.00 1.45 0.62
C PRO A 49 3.03 0.00 1.09
N ILE A 50 2.00 -0.75 0.74
CA ILE A 50 1.92 -2.19 1.00
C ILE A 50 2.04 -2.90 -0.35
N CYS A 51 3.14 -3.60 -0.55
CA CYS A 51 3.44 -4.26 -1.81
C CYS A 51 3.92 -5.70 -1.55
N PRO A 52 3.00 -6.66 -1.47
CA PRO A 52 3.37 -8.06 -1.19
C PRO A 52 4.38 -8.64 -2.19
N LYS A 53 4.35 -8.19 -3.43
CA LYS A 53 5.31 -8.63 -4.45
C LYS A 53 6.75 -8.25 -4.11
N LEU A 54 6.96 -7.23 -3.30
CA LEU A 54 8.29 -6.85 -2.82
C LEU A 54 8.63 -7.44 -1.45
N SER A 55 7.62 -7.67 -0.62
CA SER A 55 7.84 -8.14 0.76
C SER A 55 7.65 -9.65 0.89
N ASP A 56 6.44 -10.13 0.70
CA ASP A 56 6.11 -11.52 1.00
C ASP A 56 6.67 -12.50 -0.03
N SER A 57 6.85 -12.07 -1.27
CA SER A 57 7.48 -12.90 -2.30
C SER A 57 8.92 -13.28 -1.97
N GLN A 58 9.56 -12.57 -1.05
CA GLN A 58 10.96 -12.81 -0.71
C GLN A 58 11.15 -14.07 0.12
N TYR A 59 10.14 -14.52 0.85
CA TYR A 59 10.25 -15.70 1.70
C TYR A 59 9.33 -16.85 1.28
N LEU A 60 8.51 -16.65 0.24
CA LEU A 60 7.64 -17.70 -0.30
C LEU A 60 8.17 -18.22 -1.62
N GLN A 61 8.00 -19.52 -1.85
CA GLN A 61 8.41 -20.17 -3.09
C GLN A 61 7.25 -20.11 -4.09
N MET A 62 7.30 -19.17 -5.00
CA MET A 62 6.20 -18.89 -5.93
C MET A 62 5.99 -20.00 -6.97
N GLU A 63 6.98 -20.85 -7.16
CA GLU A 63 6.86 -22.03 -8.03
C GLU A 63 6.11 -23.18 -7.35
N ASN A 64 5.93 -23.12 -6.04
CA ASN A 64 5.14 -24.09 -5.28
C ASN A 64 3.67 -23.64 -5.26
N ALA A 65 2.76 -24.50 -5.73
CA ALA A 65 1.35 -24.14 -5.86
C ALA A 65 0.69 -23.75 -4.53
N ASP A 66 1.04 -24.44 -3.46
CA ASP A 66 0.47 -24.16 -2.14
C ASP A 66 0.97 -22.81 -1.59
N GLU A 67 2.25 -22.53 -1.73
CA GLU A 67 2.82 -21.27 -1.27
C GLU A 67 2.35 -20.09 -2.13
N LYS A 68 2.18 -20.32 -3.43
CA LYS A 68 1.59 -19.30 -4.30
C LYS A 68 0.17 -18.94 -3.86
N ARG A 69 -0.61 -19.95 -3.46
CA ARG A 69 -1.96 -19.72 -2.93
C ARG A 69 -1.91 -18.97 -1.61
N GLU A 70 -0.97 -19.32 -0.74
CA GLU A 70 -0.77 -18.58 0.51
C GLU A 70 -0.37 -17.13 0.25
N PHE A 71 0.48 -16.88 -0.74
CA PHE A 71 0.85 -15.53 -1.16
C PHE A 71 -0.39 -14.73 -1.56
N GLN A 72 -1.29 -15.33 -2.33
CA GLN A 72 -2.53 -14.67 -2.73
C GLN A 72 -3.42 -14.36 -1.53
N ASN A 73 -3.50 -15.27 -0.55
CA ASN A 73 -4.28 -15.06 0.66
C ASN A 73 -3.67 -13.97 1.55
N ILE A 74 -2.35 -13.96 1.69
CA ILE A 74 -1.64 -12.93 2.47
C ILE A 74 -1.85 -11.56 1.82
N SER A 75 -1.74 -11.49 0.49
CA SER A 75 -1.96 -10.25 -0.24
C SER A 75 -3.37 -9.71 -0.01
N ARG A 76 -4.38 -10.59 -0.04
CA ARG A 76 -5.76 -10.21 0.23
C ARG A 76 -5.94 -9.72 1.66
N GLN A 77 -5.33 -10.39 2.63
CA GLN A 77 -5.38 -9.97 4.03
C GLN A 77 -4.79 -8.57 4.20
N LYS A 78 -3.67 -8.31 3.54
CA LYS A 78 -3.02 -7.00 3.61
C LYS A 78 -3.86 -5.93 2.93
N LEU A 79 -4.42 -6.25 1.76
CA LEU A 79 -5.33 -5.33 1.07
C LEU A 79 -6.50 -4.92 1.96
N CYS A 80 -7.11 -5.87 2.63
CA CYS A 80 -8.27 -5.62 3.49
C CYS A 80 -7.95 -4.73 4.70
N ARG A 81 -6.68 -4.57 5.03
CA ARG A 81 -6.23 -3.69 6.12
C ARG A 81 -5.75 -2.34 5.62
N CYS A 82 -5.75 -2.13 4.32
CA CYS A 82 -5.35 -0.84 3.75
C CYS A 82 -6.55 0.11 3.68
N ARG A 83 -6.25 1.40 3.75
CA ARG A 83 -7.28 2.42 3.58
C ARG A 83 -7.65 2.59 2.11
N MET A 84 -6.69 2.39 1.22
CA MET A 84 -6.91 2.56 -0.20
C MET A 84 -6.09 1.56 -1.02
N LEU A 85 -6.53 1.36 -2.24
CA LEU A 85 -5.79 0.63 -3.26
C LEU A 85 -5.37 1.65 -4.32
N VAL A 86 -4.09 1.64 -4.68
CA VAL A 86 -3.53 2.58 -5.66
C VAL A 86 -3.12 1.81 -6.90
N VAL A 87 -3.80 2.09 -8.00
CA VAL A 87 -3.48 1.51 -9.30
C VAL A 87 -2.26 2.20 -9.86
N CYS A 88 -1.22 1.43 -10.15
CA CYS A 88 0.04 1.93 -10.68
C CYS A 88 0.27 1.39 -12.08
N GLY A 89 0.73 2.25 -12.98
CA GLY A 89 0.94 1.89 -14.38
C GLY A 89 -0.25 2.29 -15.24
N ASN A 90 -0.13 2.00 -16.54
CA ASN A 90 -1.09 2.48 -17.54
C ASN A 90 -2.15 1.45 -17.95
N GLU A 91 -1.96 0.20 -17.54
CA GLU A 91 -2.85 -0.89 -17.92
C GLU A 91 -3.36 -1.63 -16.71
N ILE A 92 -4.56 -2.19 -16.84
CA ILE A 92 -5.16 -3.00 -15.77
C ILE A 92 -5.26 -4.44 -16.28
N SER A 93 -4.49 -5.33 -15.65
CA SER A 93 -4.53 -6.76 -15.96
C SER A 93 -5.70 -7.44 -15.25
N ASN A 94 -5.94 -8.70 -15.58
CA ASN A 94 -6.99 -9.49 -14.92
C ASN A 94 -6.74 -9.62 -13.42
N SER A 95 -5.49 -9.82 -13.00
CA SER A 95 -5.15 -9.92 -11.58
C SER A 95 -5.36 -8.60 -10.85
N MET A 96 -5.05 -7.49 -11.51
CA MET A 96 -5.31 -6.16 -10.94
C MET A 96 -6.82 -5.90 -10.82
N SER A 97 -7.60 -6.29 -11.82
CA SER A 97 -9.06 -6.18 -11.76
C SER A 97 -9.64 -6.98 -10.60
N ALA A 98 -9.10 -8.15 -10.32
CA ALA A 98 -9.54 -8.97 -9.19
C ALA A 98 -9.25 -8.27 -7.85
N GLU A 99 -8.10 -7.65 -7.71
CA GLU A 99 -7.74 -6.88 -6.51
C GLU A 99 -8.65 -5.66 -6.34
N ILE A 100 -8.90 -4.94 -7.44
CA ILE A 100 -9.82 -3.80 -7.45
C ILE A 100 -11.21 -4.25 -7.02
N GLY A 101 -11.70 -5.36 -7.56
CA GLY A 101 -12.99 -5.93 -7.20
C GLY A 101 -13.09 -6.28 -5.72
N THR A 102 -12.05 -6.85 -5.14
CA THR A 102 -11.98 -7.15 -3.72
C THR A 102 -12.06 -5.86 -2.90
N ALA A 103 -11.30 -4.84 -3.29
CA ALA A 103 -11.29 -3.55 -2.62
C ALA A 103 -12.67 -2.90 -2.66
N GLU A 104 -13.32 -2.91 -3.82
CA GLU A 104 -14.66 -2.32 -3.97
C GLU A 104 -15.69 -3.00 -3.09
N LYS A 105 -15.65 -4.34 -3.00
CA LYS A 105 -16.56 -5.10 -2.13
C LYS A 105 -16.37 -4.77 -0.66
N ARG A 106 -15.18 -4.35 -0.28
CA ARG A 106 -14.84 -4.00 1.11
C ARG A 106 -14.94 -2.50 1.36
N ASN A 107 -15.45 -1.74 0.40
CA ASN A 107 -15.55 -0.28 0.49
C ASN A 107 -14.20 0.40 0.71
N ILE A 108 -13.15 -0.18 0.13
CA ILE A 108 -11.80 0.40 0.15
C ILE A 108 -11.69 1.33 -1.06
N ILE A 109 -11.20 2.54 -0.83
CA ILE A 109 -11.05 3.54 -1.87
C ILE A 109 -10.06 3.05 -2.92
N CYS A 110 -10.46 3.10 -4.21
CA CYS A 110 -9.58 2.77 -5.31
C CYS A 110 -9.23 4.06 -6.06
N THR A 111 -7.95 4.32 -6.22
CA THR A 111 -7.47 5.48 -6.94
C THR A 111 -6.28 5.10 -7.81
N THR A 112 -5.80 6.03 -8.62
CA THR A 112 -4.58 5.86 -9.40
C THR A 112 -3.45 6.63 -8.73
N LEU A 113 -2.21 6.29 -9.08
CA LEU A 113 -1.05 7.03 -8.56
C LEU A 113 -1.12 8.51 -8.95
N GLU A 114 -1.55 8.79 -10.18
CA GLU A 114 -1.73 10.17 -10.65
C GLU A 114 -2.83 10.89 -9.87
N GLY A 115 -3.95 10.19 -9.63
CA GLY A 115 -5.06 10.74 -8.86
C GLY A 115 -4.64 11.08 -7.43
N LEU A 116 -3.85 10.21 -6.81
CA LEU A 116 -3.34 10.43 -5.46
C LEU A 116 -2.42 11.65 -5.41
N ALA A 117 -1.55 11.80 -6.42
CA ALA A 117 -0.65 12.94 -6.52
C ALA A 117 -1.42 14.25 -6.67
N LYS A 118 -2.49 14.24 -7.47
CA LYS A 118 -3.34 15.42 -7.66
C LYS A 118 -4.07 15.84 -6.40
N ILE A 119 -4.55 14.88 -5.63
CA ILE A 119 -5.20 15.14 -4.35
C ILE A 119 -4.24 15.84 -3.41
N LYS A 120 -2.99 15.38 -3.34
CA LYS A 120 -1.98 15.97 -2.49
C LYS A 120 -1.64 17.40 -2.92
N GLU A 121 -1.49 17.64 -4.21
CA GLU A 121 -1.23 18.98 -4.74
C GLU A 121 -2.37 19.94 -4.40
N SER A 122 -3.61 19.49 -4.52
CA SER A 122 -4.79 20.27 -4.17
C SER A 122 -4.80 20.61 -2.69
N ASP A 123 -4.52 19.65 -1.81
CA ASP A 123 -4.47 19.83 -0.37
C ASP A 123 -3.36 20.81 0.03
N GLU A 124 -2.18 20.71 -0.58
CA GLU A 124 -1.07 21.64 -0.31
C GLU A 124 -1.43 23.07 -0.78
N HIS A 125 -2.10 23.18 -1.91
CA HIS A 125 -2.53 24.47 -2.44
C HIS A 125 -3.60 25.10 -1.57
N ASP A 126 -4.58 24.33 -1.14
CA ASP A 126 -5.67 24.79 -0.29
C ASP A 126 -5.20 25.09 1.13
N GLY A 127 -4.10 24.49 1.56
CA GLY A 127 -3.50 24.71 2.88
C GLY A 127 -2.75 26.02 3.01
N LEU A 128 -2.65 26.78 1.94
CA LEU A 128 -2.02 28.10 1.95
C LEU A 128 -3.03 29.19 2.25
#